data_02a0b755ac95f4313886b7fba4c3db3a
#
_entry.id   02a0b755ac95f4313886b7fba4c3db3a
#
_cell.length_a   1.000
_cell.length_b   1.000
_cell.length_c   1.000
_cell.angle_alpha   90.00
_cell.angle_beta   90.00
_cell.angle_gamma   90.00
#
_symmetry.space_group_name_H-M   'P 1'
#
loop_
_entity.id
_entity.type
_entity.pdbx_description
1 polymer ?
#
loop_
_entity_poly.entity_id
_entity_poly.type
_entity_poly.pdbx_seq_one_letter_code
_entity_poly.pdbx_strand_id
1 'polypeptide(L)'
;ISSAYLLNEEDEYIDEYDIVFSCVGHEQCYDLAKKFRRARVVISCENDILTVEKLRNLSGNPQIYFGIPDVITSNTAPKNFLDNDPLTTVSEEGVLVLEKGNYNLPSAISQVSYNELVMHWMCKLFIHNAPHAIVAYLGHMKGYQYIHEGMNDPEINKVVIGSINEITEGVIASKYAEESYAVMYRDKEISRFSNQYLYDTIERVAREPIRKLSSDNRLILGLRIAQFNGIKPYYTSIGIKAALFYNNPNDAQSEYISQLRNTIGDELALKEIAGLELYDPIIAYIVEQDLIKFQK
;
A
#
# COMPACT_ATOMS: atom_id res chain seq x y z
N ILE A 1 -7.00 -23.46 12.82
CA ILE A 1 -7.76 -23.60 11.54
C ILE A 1 -8.51 -24.94 11.62
N SER A 2 -9.85 -24.90 11.57
CA SER A 2 -10.65 -26.13 11.63
C SER A 2 -10.72 -26.85 10.28
N SER A 3 -10.61 -26.11 9.17
CA SER A 3 -10.62 -26.67 7.81
C SER A 3 -10.04 -25.66 6.82
N ALA A 4 -9.59 -26.15 5.66
CA ALA A 4 -9.15 -25.35 4.53
C ALA A 4 -9.72 -25.96 3.24
N TYR A 5 -10.26 -25.14 2.37
CA TYR A 5 -10.90 -25.54 1.09
C TYR A 5 -10.40 -24.70 -0.06
N LEU A 6 -10.38 -25.28 -1.27
CA LEU A 6 -10.13 -24.53 -2.49
C LEU A 6 -11.40 -23.74 -2.88
N LEU A 7 -11.25 -22.46 -3.12
CA LEU A 7 -12.35 -21.55 -3.45
C LEU A 7 -13.14 -21.92 -4.72
N ASN A 8 -12.58 -22.76 -5.59
CA ASN A 8 -13.22 -23.15 -6.83
C ASN A 8 -14.25 -24.27 -6.67
N GLU A 9 -14.29 -24.93 -5.52
CA GLU A 9 -15.04 -26.17 -5.41
C GLU A 9 -16.47 -25.99 -4.93
N GLU A 10 -16.83 -24.95 -4.12
CA GLU A 10 -18.19 -24.89 -3.60
C GLU A 10 -18.72 -23.48 -3.29
N ASP A 11 -19.84 -23.11 -3.93
CA ASP A 11 -20.59 -21.90 -3.66
C ASP A 11 -21.32 -21.94 -2.29
N GLU A 12 -21.48 -23.13 -1.69
CA GLU A 12 -22.31 -23.36 -0.50
C GLU A 12 -21.65 -22.91 0.82
N TYR A 13 -20.32 -22.91 0.93
CA TYR A 13 -19.64 -22.69 2.21
C TYR A 13 -19.61 -21.24 2.72
N ILE A 14 -19.75 -20.25 1.86
CA ILE A 14 -19.72 -18.85 2.29
C ILE A 14 -20.99 -18.46 3.06
N ASP A 15 -22.11 -19.09 2.75
CA ASP A 15 -23.40 -18.83 3.40
C ASP A 15 -23.47 -19.34 4.85
N GLU A 16 -22.61 -20.26 5.25
CA GLU A 16 -22.61 -20.89 6.56
C GLU A 16 -21.87 -20.09 7.65
N TYR A 17 -21.03 -19.13 7.25
CA TYR A 17 -20.22 -18.38 8.19
C TYR A 17 -20.91 -17.09 8.64
N ASP A 18 -20.76 -16.77 9.92
CA ASP A 18 -21.29 -15.52 10.48
C ASP A 18 -20.56 -14.30 9.93
N ILE A 19 -19.23 -14.42 9.73
CA ILE A 19 -18.37 -13.36 9.20
C ILE A 19 -17.33 -13.96 8.26
N VAL A 20 -17.19 -13.35 7.08
CA VAL A 20 -16.18 -13.68 6.07
C VAL A 20 -15.19 -12.54 5.97
N PHE A 21 -13.90 -12.81 6.08
CA PHE A 21 -12.83 -11.85 5.79
C PHE A 21 -12.26 -12.10 4.40
N SER A 22 -12.36 -11.12 3.50
CA SER A 22 -11.76 -11.15 2.17
C SER A 22 -10.36 -10.52 2.22
N CYS A 23 -9.33 -11.34 1.92
CA CYS A 23 -7.90 -10.96 1.96
C CYS A 23 -7.16 -11.51 0.74
N VAL A 24 -7.79 -11.54 -0.43
CA VAL A 24 -7.28 -12.23 -1.63
C VAL A 24 -6.66 -11.31 -2.69
N GLY A 25 -6.69 -9.99 -2.46
CA GLY A 25 -6.35 -8.97 -3.44
C GLY A 25 -7.59 -8.41 -4.14
N HIS A 26 -7.54 -7.11 -4.46
CA HIS A 26 -8.73 -6.38 -4.94
C HIS A 26 -9.25 -6.89 -6.30
N GLU A 27 -8.40 -7.40 -7.18
CA GLU A 27 -8.83 -7.98 -8.47
C GLU A 27 -9.56 -9.31 -8.23
N GLN A 28 -8.95 -10.20 -7.48
CA GLN A 28 -9.49 -11.53 -7.17
C GLN A 28 -10.79 -11.45 -6.36
N CYS A 29 -10.95 -10.45 -5.50
CA CYS A 29 -12.17 -10.31 -4.72
C CYS A 29 -13.39 -9.95 -5.59
N TYR A 30 -13.22 -9.32 -6.75
CA TYR A 30 -14.32 -9.07 -7.68
C TYR A 30 -14.84 -10.35 -8.34
N ASP A 31 -13.95 -11.30 -8.63
CA ASP A 31 -14.35 -12.61 -9.15
C ASP A 31 -15.16 -13.41 -8.12
N LEU A 32 -14.90 -13.16 -6.84
CA LEU A 32 -15.61 -13.77 -5.71
C LEU A 32 -16.92 -13.05 -5.33
N ALA A 33 -17.20 -11.88 -5.94
CA ALA A 33 -18.34 -11.06 -5.52
C ALA A 33 -19.68 -11.82 -5.52
N LYS A 34 -19.89 -12.71 -6.51
CA LYS A 34 -21.11 -13.53 -6.57
C LYS A 34 -21.27 -14.48 -5.37
N LYS A 35 -20.14 -14.98 -4.83
CA LYS A 35 -20.12 -15.86 -3.65
C LYS A 35 -20.49 -15.11 -2.37
N PHE A 36 -20.31 -13.78 -2.33
CA PHE A 36 -20.67 -12.95 -1.19
C PHE A 36 -22.15 -12.60 -1.12
N ARG A 37 -22.95 -12.94 -2.14
CA ARG A 37 -24.36 -12.54 -2.26
C ARG A 37 -25.21 -12.93 -1.05
N ARG A 38 -24.95 -14.09 -0.46
CA ARG A 38 -25.73 -14.63 0.67
C ARG A 38 -24.98 -14.59 1.99
N ALA A 39 -23.71 -14.18 1.99
CA ALA A 39 -22.95 -14.09 3.22
C ALA A 39 -23.60 -13.11 4.19
N ARG A 40 -23.66 -13.48 5.47
CA ARG A 40 -24.26 -12.63 6.51
C ARG A 40 -23.52 -11.32 6.67
N VAL A 41 -22.19 -11.39 6.74
CA VAL A 41 -21.29 -10.25 6.85
C VAL A 41 -20.02 -10.57 6.08
N VAL A 42 -19.54 -9.63 5.28
CA VAL A 42 -18.23 -9.70 4.63
C VAL A 42 -17.40 -8.49 5.06
N ILE A 43 -16.19 -8.73 5.52
CA ILE A 43 -15.20 -7.69 5.80
C ILE A 43 -14.15 -7.74 4.68
N SER A 44 -14.13 -6.71 3.84
CA SER A 44 -13.10 -6.57 2.82
C SER A 44 -11.85 -5.95 3.45
N CYS A 45 -10.79 -6.74 3.58
CA CYS A 45 -9.48 -6.32 4.08
C CYS A 45 -8.52 -5.93 2.94
N GLU A 46 -9.06 -5.60 1.79
CA GLU A 46 -8.29 -5.09 0.65
C GLU A 46 -7.81 -3.66 0.92
N ASN A 47 -6.71 -3.25 0.30
CA ASN A 47 -6.09 -1.95 0.59
C ASN A 47 -6.83 -0.74 -0.05
N ASP A 48 -8.07 -0.92 -0.51
CA ASP A 48 -8.84 0.11 -1.18
C ASP A 48 -10.28 0.14 -0.69
N ILE A 49 -10.69 1.28 -0.13
CA ILE A 49 -12.06 1.48 0.37
C ILE A 49 -13.11 1.43 -0.76
N LEU A 50 -12.74 1.82 -1.98
CA LEU A 50 -13.64 1.79 -3.13
C LEU A 50 -14.01 0.37 -3.55
N THR A 51 -13.19 -0.62 -3.18
CA THR A 51 -13.46 -2.05 -3.38
C THR A 51 -14.77 -2.47 -2.73
N VAL A 52 -15.11 -1.93 -1.56
CA VAL A 52 -16.33 -2.27 -0.82
C VAL A 52 -17.58 -1.89 -1.59
N GLU A 53 -17.64 -0.66 -2.13
CA GLU A 53 -18.78 -0.20 -2.91
C GLU A 53 -18.96 -1.04 -4.18
N LYS A 54 -17.87 -1.32 -4.87
CA LYS A 54 -17.90 -2.18 -6.06
C LYS A 54 -18.35 -3.60 -5.72
N LEU A 55 -17.89 -4.19 -4.62
CA LEU A 55 -18.33 -5.50 -4.16
C LEU A 55 -19.82 -5.51 -3.79
N ARG A 56 -20.32 -4.48 -3.09
CA ARG A 56 -21.77 -4.34 -2.79
C ARG A 56 -22.59 -4.34 -4.07
N ASN A 57 -22.16 -3.58 -5.08
CA ASN A 57 -22.84 -3.50 -6.37
C ASN A 57 -22.81 -4.83 -7.15
N LEU A 58 -21.66 -5.49 -7.21
CA LEU A 58 -21.50 -6.75 -7.94
C LEU A 58 -22.22 -7.93 -7.28
N SER A 59 -22.21 -8.01 -5.96
CA SER A 59 -22.83 -9.10 -5.20
C SER A 59 -24.32 -8.88 -4.93
N GLY A 60 -24.76 -7.62 -4.87
CA GLY A 60 -26.08 -7.23 -4.35
C GLY A 60 -26.21 -7.39 -2.84
N ASN A 61 -25.09 -7.57 -2.11
CA ASN A 61 -25.08 -7.73 -0.65
C ASN A 61 -24.67 -6.41 0.03
N PRO A 62 -25.57 -5.74 0.77
CA PRO A 62 -25.25 -4.52 1.50
C PRO A 62 -24.41 -4.75 2.76
N GLN A 63 -24.28 -5.99 3.22
CA GLN A 63 -23.56 -6.36 4.45
C GLN A 63 -22.06 -6.60 4.18
N ILE A 64 -21.47 -5.80 3.29
CA ILE A 64 -20.03 -5.79 3.03
C ILE A 64 -19.45 -4.52 3.64
N TYR A 65 -18.45 -4.67 4.49
CA TYR A 65 -17.83 -3.60 5.25
C TYR A 65 -16.33 -3.53 4.95
N PHE A 66 -15.72 -2.38 5.21
CA PHE A 66 -14.30 -2.20 5.04
C PHE A 66 -13.51 -2.55 6.32
N GLY A 67 -12.38 -3.22 6.15
CA GLY A 67 -11.43 -3.50 7.21
C GLY A 67 -10.02 -3.07 6.82
N ILE A 68 -9.32 -2.44 7.75
CA ILE A 68 -7.93 -2.00 7.57
C ILE A 68 -7.03 -2.82 8.47
N PRO A 69 -6.34 -3.85 7.95
CA PRO A 69 -5.24 -4.48 8.67
C PRO A 69 -4.02 -3.55 8.60
N ASP A 70 -3.69 -2.91 9.73
CA ASP A 70 -2.50 -2.08 9.87
C ASP A 70 -1.43 -2.87 10.60
N VAL A 71 -0.82 -3.80 9.86
CA VAL A 71 0.18 -4.75 10.34
C VAL A 71 1.11 -5.14 9.20
N ILE A 72 2.41 -5.23 9.48
CA ILE A 72 3.36 -5.88 8.59
C ILE A 72 3.52 -7.33 9.04
N THR A 73 3.23 -8.25 8.13
CA THR A 73 3.40 -9.68 8.33
C THR A 73 4.29 -10.21 7.22
N SER A 74 5.32 -10.98 7.57
CA SER A 74 6.30 -11.51 6.63
C SER A 74 6.46 -13.01 6.79
N ASN A 75 6.52 -13.71 5.66
CA ASN A 75 6.96 -15.08 5.55
C ASN A 75 8.38 -15.19 4.96
N THR A 76 9.09 -14.08 4.86
CA THR A 76 10.44 -13.95 4.29
C THR A 76 11.53 -13.91 5.36
N ALA A 77 11.17 -14.14 6.62
CA ALA A 77 12.12 -14.31 7.71
C ALA A 77 13.05 -15.53 7.46
N PRO A 78 14.26 -15.53 8.03
CA PRO A 78 15.15 -16.68 7.96
C PRO A 78 14.48 -17.99 8.43
N LYS A 79 14.81 -19.11 7.77
CA LYS A 79 14.15 -20.42 7.99
C LYS A 79 14.15 -20.89 9.44
N ASN A 80 15.15 -20.53 10.22
CA ASN A 80 15.23 -20.86 11.65
C ASN A 80 14.16 -20.15 12.51
N PHE A 81 13.54 -19.08 11.99
CA PHE A 81 12.42 -18.39 12.65
C PHE A 81 11.05 -18.90 12.16
N LEU A 82 10.99 -19.44 10.94
CA LEU A 82 9.73 -19.92 10.36
C LEU A 82 9.41 -21.36 10.76
N ASP A 83 10.31 -22.03 11.47
CA ASP A 83 10.21 -23.44 11.89
C ASP A 83 9.77 -24.40 10.77
N ASN A 84 9.20 -25.54 11.14
CA ASN A 84 8.72 -26.54 10.20
C ASN A 84 7.20 -26.37 9.87
N ASP A 85 6.57 -25.33 10.42
CA ASP A 85 5.15 -25.06 10.14
C ASP A 85 5.03 -24.06 8.98
N PRO A 86 4.44 -24.47 7.84
CA PRO A 86 4.25 -23.59 6.68
C PRO A 86 3.34 -22.40 6.95
N LEU A 87 2.60 -22.38 8.04
CA LEU A 87 1.75 -21.27 8.47
C LEU A 87 2.44 -20.28 9.40
N THR A 88 3.68 -20.55 9.80
CA THR A 88 4.45 -19.61 10.64
C THR A 88 4.78 -18.35 9.86
N THR A 89 4.47 -17.21 10.45
CA THR A 89 4.83 -15.89 9.94
C THR A 89 5.44 -15.05 11.04
N VAL A 90 6.33 -14.11 10.65
CA VAL A 90 6.79 -13.07 11.55
C VAL A 90 5.85 -11.88 11.40
N SER A 91 5.34 -11.37 12.50
CA SER A 91 4.42 -10.23 12.53
C SER A 91 4.78 -9.29 13.67
N GLU A 92 4.56 -8.01 13.44
CA GLU A 92 4.53 -7.04 14.54
C GLU A 92 3.19 -7.11 15.29
N GLU A 93 3.08 -6.38 16.41
CA GLU A 93 1.82 -6.07 17.03
C GLU A 93 1.06 -5.09 16.13
N GLY A 94 0.01 -5.56 15.51
CA GLY A 94 -0.78 -4.79 14.53
C GLY A 94 -2.17 -4.45 15.05
N VAL A 95 -2.87 -3.61 14.29
CA VAL A 95 -4.26 -3.21 14.57
C VAL A 95 -5.13 -3.60 13.40
N LEU A 96 -6.30 -4.16 13.69
CA LEU A 96 -7.37 -4.35 12.72
C LEU A 96 -8.48 -3.35 13.04
N VAL A 97 -8.65 -2.34 12.20
CA VAL A 97 -9.70 -1.34 12.32
C VAL A 97 -10.82 -1.68 11.36
N LEU A 98 -12.04 -1.82 11.86
CA LEU A 98 -13.20 -2.23 11.05
C LEU A 98 -14.27 -1.15 11.01
N GLU A 99 -14.93 -1.03 9.86
CA GLU A 99 -16.14 -0.24 9.71
C GLU A 99 -17.22 -0.76 10.65
N LYS A 100 -17.83 0.13 11.45
CA LYS A 100 -18.94 -0.21 12.33
C LYS A 100 -20.15 -0.63 11.51
N GLY A 101 -20.65 -1.82 11.77
CA GLY A 101 -21.76 -2.41 11.04
C GLY A 101 -22.74 -3.18 11.96
N ASN A 102 -23.68 -3.85 11.33
CA ASN A 102 -24.65 -4.69 12.03
C ASN A 102 -24.11 -6.12 12.24
N TYR A 103 -23.01 -6.21 12.97
CA TYR A 103 -22.35 -7.47 13.33
C TYR A 103 -21.65 -7.35 14.68
N ASN A 104 -21.44 -8.49 15.33
CA ASN A 104 -20.80 -8.55 16.64
C ASN A 104 -19.42 -9.21 16.52
N LEU A 105 -18.42 -8.55 17.06
CA LEU A 105 -17.06 -9.05 17.18
C LEU A 105 -16.60 -8.99 18.63
N PRO A 106 -15.54 -9.76 19.00
CA PRO A 106 -14.90 -9.60 20.29
C PRO A 106 -14.45 -8.15 20.51
N SER A 107 -14.57 -7.67 21.74
CA SER A 107 -14.22 -6.29 22.13
C SER A 107 -12.75 -5.89 21.86
N ALA A 108 -11.89 -6.89 21.64
CA ALA A 108 -10.50 -6.67 21.27
C ALA A 108 -10.31 -6.11 19.83
N ILE A 109 -11.36 -6.18 18.99
CA ILE A 109 -11.31 -5.65 17.62
C ILE A 109 -11.98 -4.28 17.59
N SER A 110 -11.24 -3.26 17.15
CA SER A 110 -11.73 -1.89 17.07
C SER A 110 -12.74 -1.74 15.94
N GLN A 111 -13.92 -1.23 16.27
CA GLN A 111 -14.94 -0.85 15.30
C GLN A 111 -15.16 0.66 15.37
N VAL A 112 -14.99 1.34 14.24
CA VAL A 112 -15.03 2.79 14.15
C VAL A 112 -16.12 3.26 13.19
N SER A 113 -16.50 4.54 13.29
CA SER A 113 -17.39 5.16 12.30
C SER A 113 -16.74 5.17 10.92
N TYR A 114 -17.56 5.29 9.86
CA TYR A 114 -17.05 5.39 8.48
C TYR A 114 -16.08 6.56 8.30
N ASN A 115 -16.37 7.72 8.88
CA ASN A 115 -15.48 8.89 8.77
C ASN A 115 -14.12 8.65 9.44
N GLU A 116 -14.11 8.02 10.60
CA GLU A 116 -12.90 7.64 11.31
C GLU A 116 -12.11 6.56 10.54
N LEU A 117 -12.81 5.61 9.94
CA LEU A 117 -12.21 4.60 9.07
C LEU A 117 -11.53 5.23 7.86
N VAL A 118 -12.19 6.22 7.20
CA VAL A 118 -11.59 6.97 6.09
C VAL A 118 -10.31 7.69 6.53
N MET A 119 -10.30 8.29 7.71
CA MET A 119 -9.08 8.90 8.28
C MET A 119 -7.96 7.86 8.43
N HIS A 120 -8.24 6.70 9.03
CA HIS A 120 -7.26 5.61 9.15
C HIS A 120 -6.74 5.14 7.79
N TRP A 121 -7.64 4.98 6.82
CA TRP A 121 -7.29 4.58 5.47
C TRP A 121 -6.38 5.61 4.77
N MET A 122 -6.72 6.91 4.86
CA MET A 122 -5.92 8.00 4.30
C MET A 122 -4.52 8.04 4.92
N CYS A 123 -4.42 7.94 6.24
CA CYS A 123 -3.11 7.88 6.90
C CYS A 123 -2.30 6.67 6.45
N LYS A 124 -2.91 5.48 6.36
CA LYS A 124 -2.25 4.29 5.85
C LYS A 124 -1.83 4.45 4.39
N LEU A 125 -2.71 4.93 3.53
CA LEU A 125 -2.43 5.09 2.10
C LEU A 125 -1.27 6.06 1.86
N PHE A 126 -1.29 7.20 2.53
CA PHE A 126 -0.37 8.30 2.29
C PHE A 126 0.87 8.24 3.18
N ILE A 127 0.71 8.14 4.51
CA ILE A 127 1.83 8.25 5.45
C ILE A 127 2.61 6.92 5.57
N HIS A 128 1.94 5.77 5.39
CA HIS A 128 2.61 4.46 5.37
C HIS A 128 2.98 4.03 3.96
N ASN A 129 1.99 3.77 3.11
CA ASN A 129 2.21 3.02 1.86
C ASN A 129 3.08 3.77 0.83
N ALA A 130 3.02 5.12 0.76
CA ALA A 130 3.82 5.87 -0.20
C ALA A 130 5.32 5.91 0.20
N PRO A 131 5.73 6.34 1.39
CA PRO A 131 7.13 6.31 1.80
C PRO A 131 7.71 4.90 1.89
N HIS A 132 6.90 3.90 2.26
CA HIS A 132 7.29 2.49 2.25
C HIS A 132 7.70 2.01 0.85
N ALA A 133 6.94 2.40 -0.18
CA ALA A 133 7.30 2.11 -1.56
C ALA A 133 8.56 2.88 -2.00
N ILE A 134 8.73 4.13 -1.54
CA ILE A 134 9.91 4.95 -1.86
C ILE A 134 11.20 4.31 -1.33
N VAL A 135 11.21 3.87 -0.06
CA VAL A 135 12.39 3.17 0.48
C VAL A 135 12.68 1.89 -0.29
N ALA A 136 11.65 1.16 -0.74
CA ALA A 136 11.84 -0.06 -1.51
C ALA A 136 12.47 0.21 -2.89
N TYR A 137 12.00 1.20 -3.63
CA TYR A 137 12.56 1.52 -4.94
C TYR A 137 13.99 2.05 -4.86
N LEU A 138 14.29 2.94 -3.92
CA LEU A 138 15.64 3.46 -3.70
C LEU A 138 16.59 2.37 -3.18
N GLY A 139 16.11 1.52 -2.27
CA GLY A 139 16.85 0.38 -1.75
C GLY A 139 17.16 -0.66 -2.81
N HIS A 140 16.23 -0.91 -3.75
CA HIS A 140 16.47 -1.75 -4.91
C HIS A 140 17.61 -1.22 -5.79
N MET A 141 17.66 0.07 -6.06
CA MET A 141 18.72 0.70 -6.85
C MET A 141 20.11 0.51 -6.23
N LYS A 142 20.19 0.49 -4.89
CA LYS A 142 21.43 0.20 -4.15
C LYS A 142 21.65 -1.30 -3.88
N GLY A 143 20.68 -2.17 -4.25
CA GLY A 143 20.74 -3.62 -4.11
C GLY A 143 20.64 -4.13 -2.68
N TYR A 144 19.94 -3.42 -1.83
CA TYR A 144 19.55 -3.90 -0.51
C TYR A 144 18.47 -4.97 -0.61
N GLN A 145 18.40 -5.84 0.39
CA GLN A 145 17.41 -6.92 0.45
C GLN A 145 16.19 -6.53 1.28
N TYR A 146 16.40 -5.81 2.37
CA TYR A 146 15.36 -5.48 3.35
C TYR A 146 15.12 -3.98 3.45
N ILE A 147 13.89 -3.60 3.82
CA ILE A 147 13.48 -2.21 4.02
C ILE A 147 14.35 -1.49 5.05
N HIS A 148 14.64 -2.14 6.18
CA HIS A 148 15.47 -1.54 7.24
C HIS A 148 16.89 -1.23 6.78
N GLU A 149 17.46 -1.97 5.81
CA GLU A 149 18.78 -1.67 5.24
C GLU A 149 18.74 -0.36 4.45
N GLY A 150 17.66 -0.13 3.65
CA GLY A 150 17.41 1.14 2.99
C GLY A 150 17.25 2.28 3.98
N MET A 151 16.54 2.08 5.10
CA MET A 151 16.41 3.09 6.15
C MET A 151 17.71 3.37 6.91
N ASN A 152 18.63 2.44 6.95
CA ASN A 152 19.96 2.64 7.55
C ASN A 152 20.94 3.37 6.61
N ASP A 153 20.62 3.47 5.31
CA ASP A 153 21.39 4.26 4.35
C ASP A 153 21.06 5.75 4.51
N PRO A 154 22.06 6.63 4.80
CA PRO A 154 21.79 8.04 5.09
C PRO A 154 21.12 8.81 3.93
N GLU A 155 21.44 8.47 2.68
CA GLU A 155 20.89 9.14 1.50
C GLU A 155 19.44 8.73 1.26
N ILE A 156 19.13 7.43 1.39
CA ILE A 156 17.77 6.91 1.27
C ILE A 156 16.93 7.41 2.44
N ASN A 157 17.43 7.31 3.66
CA ASN A 157 16.75 7.79 4.88
C ASN A 157 16.33 9.25 4.74
N LYS A 158 17.25 10.12 4.27
CA LYS A 158 16.95 11.54 4.03
C LYS A 158 15.75 11.73 3.08
N VAL A 159 15.69 10.96 2.00
CA VAL A 159 14.58 11.05 1.03
C VAL A 159 13.29 10.54 1.65
N VAL A 160 13.33 9.41 2.34
CA VAL A 160 12.13 8.81 2.95
C VAL A 160 11.56 9.71 4.05
N ILE A 161 12.43 10.24 4.94
CA ILE A 161 12.01 11.18 5.99
C ILE A 161 11.47 12.48 5.39
N GLY A 162 12.12 12.99 4.34
CA GLY A 162 11.60 14.16 3.61
C GLY A 162 10.23 13.91 3.00
N SER A 163 10.06 12.80 2.30
CA SER A 163 8.79 12.43 1.67
C SER A 163 7.66 12.22 2.68
N ILE A 164 7.92 11.48 3.77
CA ILE A 164 6.88 11.25 4.79
C ILE A 164 6.45 12.56 5.46
N ASN A 165 7.37 13.52 5.65
CA ASN A 165 7.04 14.84 6.18
C ASN A 165 6.21 15.65 5.18
N GLU A 166 6.62 15.75 3.91
CA GLU A 166 5.85 16.43 2.84
C GLU A 166 4.41 15.92 2.79
N ILE A 167 4.24 14.60 2.81
CA ILE A 167 2.93 13.95 2.74
C ILE A 167 2.13 14.17 4.02
N THR A 168 2.74 14.06 5.20
CA THR A 168 2.07 14.27 6.50
C THR A 168 1.55 15.70 6.61
N GLU A 169 2.37 16.70 6.25
CA GLU A 169 1.94 18.10 6.21
C GLU A 169 0.77 18.30 5.25
N GLY A 170 0.79 17.65 4.08
CA GLY A 170 -0.31 17.68 3.13
C GLY A 170 -1.61 17.06 3.68
N VAL A 171 -1.51 15.93 4.40
CA VAL A 171 -2.65 15.28 5.07
C VAL A 171 -3.27 16.18 6.13
N ILE A 172 -2.44 16.84 6.96
CA ILE A 172 -2.90 17.79 7.99
C ILE A 172 -3.57 19.00 7.35
N ALA A 173 -2.91 19.63 6.37
CA ALA A 173 -3.44 20.82 5.69
C ALA A 173 -4.75 20.55 4.95
N SER A 174 -4.92 19.34 4.42
CA SER A 174 -6.17 18.87 3.80
C SER A 174 -7.26 18.48 4.81
N LYS A 175 -6.96 18.49 6.11
CA LYS A 175 -7.88 18.09 7.20
C LYS A 175 -8.36 16.63 7.08
N TYR A 176 -7.56 15.75 6.48
CA TYR A 176 -7.86 14.33 6.46
C TYR A 176 -7.60 13.65 7.81
N ALA A 177 -6.70 14.20 8.61
CA ALA A 177 -6.46 13.78 9.97
C ALA A 177 -6.09 14.97 10.86
N GLU A 178 -6.37 14.84 12.16
CA GLU A 178 -5.89 15.78 13.16
C GLU A 178 -4.36 15.73 13.25
N GLU A 179 -3.72 16.87 13.46
CA GLU A 179 -2.26 17.01 13.48
C GLU A 179 -1.60 16.02 14.46
N SER A 180 -2.12 15.94 15.67
CA SER A 180 -1.58 15.04 16.70
C SER A 180 -1.60 13.58 16.28
N TYR A 181 -2.68 13.14 15.60
CA TYR A 181 -2.81 11.78 15.09
C TYR A 181 -1.86 11.53 13.92
N ALA A 182 -1.82 12.45 12.94
CA ALA A 182 -0.96 12.30 11.75
C ALA A 182 0.52 12.26 12.12
N VAL A 183 0.96 13.11 13.07
CA VAL A 183 2.34 13.13 13.58
C VAL A 183 2.67 11.84 14.34
N MET A 184 1.81 11.39 15.23
CA MET A 184 1.99 10.11 15.94
C MET A 184 2.09 8.94 14.93
N TYR A 185 1.22 8.91 13.93
CA TYR A 185 1.21 7.87 12.91
C TYR A 185 2.51 7.89 12.08
N ARG A 186 2.96 9.07 11.64
CA ARG A 186 4.24 9.26 10.95
C ARG A 186 5.42 8.70 11.75
N ASP A 187 5.52 9.06 13.03
CA ASP A 187 6.65 8.65 13.87
C ASP A 187 6.65 7.14 14.12
N LYS A 188 5.46 6.54 14.25
CA LYS A 188 5.27 5.09 14.28
C LYS A 188 5.81 4.44 13.00
N GLU A 189 5.48 5.00 11.82
CA GLU A 189 5.89 4.42 10.54
C GLU A 189 7.39 4.53 10.28
N ILE A 190 8.03 5.62 10.67
CA ILE A 190 9.50 5.76 10.62
C ILE A 190 10.17 4.67 11.45
N SER A 191 9.69 4.44 12.67
CA SER A 191 10.19 3.37 13.54
C SER A 191 9.97 1.98 12.93
N ARG A 192 8.79 1.75 12.33
CA ARG A 192 8.39 0.51 11.68
C ARG A 192 9.31 0.17 10.50
N PHE A 193 9.58 1.11 9.60
CA PHE A 193 10.47 0.89 8.46
C PHE A 193 11.91 0.59 8.86
N SER A 194 12.34 1.06 10.02
CA SER A 194 13.67 0.79 10.58
C SER A 194 13.77 -0.54 11.33
N ASN A 195 12.66 -1.26 11.52
CA ASN A 195 12.62 -2.48 12.31
C ASN A 195 13.15 -3.69 11.53
N GLN A 196 14.37 -4.13 11.82
CA GLN A 196 15.03 -5.26 11.18
C GLN A 196 14.33 -6.61 11.44
N TYR A 197 13.58 -6.75 12.53
CA TYR A 197 12.93 -7.99 12.92
C TYR A 197 11.65 -8.29 12.12
N LEU A 198 11.20 -7.35 11.28
CA LEU A 198 10.07 -7.58 10.38
C LEU A 198 10.46 -8.39 9.14
N TYR A 199 11.74 -8.44 8.80
CA TYR A 199 12.25 -9.11 7.59
C TYR A 199 11.49 -8.72 6.32
N ASP A 200 11.05 -7.46 6.26
CA ASP A 200 10.25 -6.95 5.15
C ASP A 200 11.14 -6.72 3.93
N THR A 201 10.92 -7.50 2.87
CA THR A 201 11.80 -7.47 1.71
C THR A 201 11.43 -6.35 0.76
N ILE A 202 12.46 -5.72 0.20
CA ILE A 202 12.34 -4.71 -0.85
C ILE A 202 11.57 -5.26 -2.04
N GLU A 203 11.85 -6.49 -2.48
CA GLU A 203 11.15 -7.12 -3.61
C GLU A 203 9.63 -7.20 -3.37
N ARG A 204 9.19 -7.63 -2.19
CA ARG A 204 7.78 -7.69 -1.84
C ARG A 204 7.11 -6.30 -1.89
N VAL A 205 7.79 -5.30 -1.37
CA VAL A 205 7.25 -3.93 -1.28
C VAL A 205 7.29 -3.22 -2.63
N ALA A 206 8.30 -3.45 -3.47
CA ALA A 206 8.47 -2.80 -4.76
C ALA A 206 7.55 -3.34 -5.88
N ARG A 207 7.05 -4.57 -5.75
CA ARG A 207 6.19 -5.21 -6.78
C ARG A 207 5.01 -4.35 -7.23
N GLU A 208 4.52 -4.61 -8.45
CA GLU A 208 3.38 -3.90 -9.06
C GLU A 208 3.59 -2.37 -9.17
N PRO A 209 4.67 -1.92 -9.81
CA PRO A 209 4.98 -0.50 -9.89
C PRO A 209 3.96 0.31 -10.68
N ILE A 210 3.31 -0.25 -11.71
CA ILE A 210 2.26 0.44 -12.49
C ILE A 210 1.11 0.85 -11.58
N ARG A 211 0.60 -0.09 -10.78
CA ARG A 211 -0.48 0.21 -9.82
C ARG A 211 -0.09 1.30 -8.83
N LYS A 212 1.17 1.28 -8.33
CA LYS A 212 1.64 2.29 -7.36
C LYS A 212 1.87 3.67 -7.97
N LEU A 213 2.17 3.72 -9.27
CA LEU A 213 2.39 4.95 -10.04
C LEU A 213 1.10 5.53 -10.64
N SER A 214 -0.03 4.81 -10.61
CA SER A 214 -1.29 5.34 -11.15
C SER A 214 -1.73 6.61 -10.41
N SER A 215 -2.45 7.52 -11.12
CA SER A 215 -2.89 8.81 -10.60
C SER A 215 -3.82 8.72 -9.38
N ASP A 216 -4.48 7.59 -9.21
CA ASP A 216 -5.40 7.28 -8.12
C ASP A 216 -4.75 6.47 -6.98
N ASN A 217 -3.44 6.31 -7.00
CA ASN A 217 -2.72 5.51 -6.01
C ASN A 217 -1.65 6.31 -5.25
N ARG A 218 -1.06 5.65 -4.27
CA ARG A 218 -0.25 6.19 -3.17
C ARG A 218 0.84 7.18 -3.56
N LEU A 219 1.57 6.94 -4.66
CA LEU A 219 2.73 7.76 -5.03
C LEU A 219 2.29 9.10 -5.62
N ILE A 220 1.46 9.07 -6.66
CA ILE A 220 0.97 10.29 -7.30
C ILE A 220 0.01 11.05 -6.39
N LEU A 221 -0.92 10.37 -5.72
CA LEU A 221 -1.80 11.03 -4.75
C LEU A 221 -1.01 11.61 -3.57
N GLY A 222 0.01 10.90 -3.06
CA GLY A 222 0.89 11.41 -2.00
C GLY A 222 1.63 12.69 -2.42
N LEU A 223 2.12 12.74 -3.65
CA LEU A 223 2.70 13.95 -4.23
C LEU A 223 1.66 15.08 -4.33
N ARG A 224 0.47 14.75 -4.85
CA ARG A 224 -0.61 15.72 -5.07
C ARG A 224 -1.11 16.35 -3.78
N ILE A 225 -1.26 15.55 -2.72
CA ILE A 225 -1.74 16.09 -1.43
C ILE A 225 -0.77 17.14 -0.86
N ALA A 226 0.54 16.94 -1.02
CA ALA A 226 1.53 17.96 -0.68
C ALA A 226 1.42 19.18 -1.60
N GLN A 227 1.42 18.97 -2.90
CA GLN A 227 1.39 20.03 -3.92
C GLN A 227 0.16 20.94 -3.80
N PHE A 228 -1.04 20.37 -3.64
CA PHE A 228 -2.30 21.15 -3.53
C PHE A 228 -2.34 22.03 -2.28
N ASN A 229 -1.56 21.69 -1.26
CA ASN A 229 -1.42 22.49 -0.05
C ASN A 229 -0.20 23.42 -0.04
N GLY A 230 0.44 23.63 -1.21
CA GLY A 230 1.56 24.55 -1.36
C GLY A 230 2.90 23.99 -0.85
N ILE A 231 2.95 22.71 -0.49
CA ILE A 231 4.17 22.02 -0.07
C ILE A 231 4.88 21.51 -1.32
N LYS A 232 6.17 21.85 -1.47
CA LYS A 232 6.97 21.38 -2.58
C LYS A 232 7.33 19.90 -2.41
N PRO A 233 6.81 18.97 -3.25
CA PRO A 233 6.99 17.54 -3.05
C PRO A 233 8.32 17.03 -3.62
N TYR A 234 9.42 17.59 -3.16
CA TYR A 234 10.76 17.32 -3.68
C TYR A 234 11.22 15.89 -3.44
N TYR A 235 11.14 15.44 -2.19
CA TYR A 235 11.58 14.10 -1.83
C TYR A 235 10.64 13.01 -2.37
N THR A 236 9.34 13.28 -2.36
CA THR A 236 8.35 12.38 -2.96
C THR A 236 8.58 12.20 -4.45
N SER A 237 8.96 13.26 -5.18
CA SER A 237 9.29 13.20 -6.61
C SER A 237 10.51 12.33 -6.90
N ILE A 238 11.55 12.35 -6.05
CA ILE A 238 12.69 11.44 -6.14
C ILE A 238 12.24 9.99 -6.05
N GLY A 239 11.38 9.68 -5.08
CA GLY A 239 10.84 8.34 -4.90
C GLY A 239 9.98 7.86 -6.07
N ILE A 240 9.17 8.74 -6.66
CA ILE A 240 8.37 8.44 -7.86
C ILE A 240 9.27 8.16 -9.07
N LYS A 241 10.31 8.97 -9.26
CA LYS A 241 11.31 8.69 -10.32
C LYS A 241 12.00 7.34 -10.09
N ALA A 242 12.37 7.02 -8.86
CA ALA A 242 12.95 5.70 -8.54
C ALA A 242 11.99 4.55 -8.88
N ALA A 243 10.68 4.71 -8.64
CA ALA A 243 9.66 3.75 -9.04
C ALA A 243 9.55 3.59 -10.57
N LEU A 244 9.64 4.69 -11.31
CA LEU A 244 9.68 4.68 -12.78
C LEU A 244 10.93 3.96 -13.32
N PHE A 245 12.04 3.98 -12.57
CA PHE A 245 13.31 3.34 -12.93
C PHE A 245 13.50 1.96 -12.30
N TYR A 246 12.49 1.46 -11.57
CA TYR A 246 12.53 0.12 -11.02
C TYR A 246 12.64 -0.93 -12.12
N ASN A 247 13.63 -1.81 -12.00
CA ASN A 247 13.90 -2.85 -12.97
C ASN A 247 14.16 -4.18 -12.26
N ASN A 248 13.15 -5.04 -12.26
CA ASN A 248 13.23 -6.40 -11.72
C ASN A 248 12.75 -7.39 -12.81
N PRO A 249 13.61 -8.30 -13.30
CA PRO A 249 13.24 -9.24 -14.35
C PRO A 249 12.14 -10.24 -13.95
N ASN A 250 11.85 -10.35 -12.65
CA ASN A 250 10.78 -11.20 -12.13
C ASN A 250 9.44 -10.46 -11.99
N ASP A 251 9.38 -9.16 -12.35
CA ASP A 251 8.17 -8.34 -12.28
C ASP A 251 7.80 -7.83 -13.68
N ALA A 252 6.78 -8.43 -14.29
CA ALA A 252 6.33 -8.09 -15.64
C ALA A 252 5.93 -6.62 -15.81
N GLN A 253 5.43 -5.97 -14.75
CA GLN A 253 5.11 -4.54 -14.79
C GLN A 253 6.38 -3.69 -14.86
N SER A 254 7.41 -4.08 -14.13
CA SER A 254 8.73 -3.43 -14.17
C SER A 254 9.36 -3.53 -15.56
N GLU A 255 9.28 -4.72 -16.17
CA GLU A 255 9.76 -4.93 -17.55
C GLU A 255 8.99 -4.07 -18.56
N TYR A 256 7.66 -4.03 -18.46
CA TYR A 256 6.82 -3.18 -19.31
C TYR A 256 7.18 -1.70 -19.18
N ILE A 257 7.37 -1.18 -17.96
CA ILE A 257 7.80 0.20 -17.73
C ILE A 257 9.13 0.48 -18.42
N SER A 258 10.10 -0.42 -18.28
CA SER A 258 11.42 -0.28 -18.89
C SER A 258 11.34 -0.24 -20.43
N GLN A 259 10.56 -1.12 -21.04
CA GLN A 259 10.33 -1.11 -22.48
C GLN A 259 9.65 0.18 -22.95
N LEU A 260 8.63 0.64 -22.22
CA LEU A 260 7.91 1.86 -22.54
C LEU A 260 8.82 3.08 -22.50
N ARG A 261 9.64 3.22 -21.44
CA ARG A 261 10.61 4.30 -21.29
C ARG A 261 11.64 4.34 -22.44
N ASN A 262 12.13 3.15 -22.83
CA ASN A 262 13.08 3.03 -23.95
C ASN A 262 12.44 3.39 -25.30
N THR A 263 11.12 3.25 -25.44
CA THR A 263 10.39 3.49 -26.68
C THR A 263 9.96 4.94 -26.85
N ILE A 264 9.39 5.53 -25.80
CA ILE A 264 8.76 6.86 -25.85
C ILE A 264 9.40 7.93 -24.93
N GLY A 265 10.40 7.53 -24.14
CA GLY A 265 11.07 8.40 -23.17
C GLY A 265 10.37 8.48 -21.83
N ASP A 266 11.08 9.01 -20.82
CA ASP A 266 10.66 8.95 -19.42
C ASP A 266 9.37 9.77 -19.14
N GLU A 267 9.24 10.95 -19.74
CA GLU A 267 8.06 11.83 -19.54
C GLU A 267 6.77 11.19 -20.07
N LEU A 268 6.80 10.70 -21.30
CA LEU A 268 5.63 10.07 -21.92
C LEU A 268 5.31 8.73 -21.25
N ALA A 269 6.32 7.99 -20.83
CA ALA A 269 6.13 6.75 -20.08
C ALA A 269 5.46 7.02 -18.72
N LEU A 270 5.92 8.02 -17.97
CA LEU A 270 5.29 8.40 -16.70
C LEU A 270 3.84 8.87 -16.92
N LYS A 271 3.61 9.71 -17.94
CA LYS A 271 2.26 10.15 -18.32
C LYS A 271 1.33 8.97 -18.57
N GLU A 272 1.78 8.02 -19.38
CA GLU A 272 0.97 6.86 -19.78
C GLU A 272 0.66 5.94 -18.59
N ILE A 273 1.68 5.62 -17.78
CA ILE A 273 1.55 4.73 -16.63
C ILE A 273 0.69 5.36 -15.53
N ALA A 274 0.90 6.63 -15.26
CA ALA A 274 0.19 7.34 -14.21
C ALA A 274 -1.20 7.85 -14.64
N GLY A 275 -1.53 7.80 -15.93
CA GLY A 275 -2.79 8.36 -16.44
C GLY A 275 -2.89 9.87 -16.26
N LEU A 276 -1.76 10.60 -16.46
CA LEU A 276 -1.69 12.04 -16.30
C LEU A 276 -1.97 12.78 -17.61
N GLU A 277 -2.37 14.03 -17.51
CA GLU A 277 -2.48 14.90 -18.69
C GLU A 277 -1.10 15.23 -19.28
N LEU A 278 -1.02 15.40 -20.61
CA LEU A 278 0.26 15.54 -21.33
C LEU A 278 1.13 16.70 -20.82
N TYR A 279 0.50 17.79 -20.42
CA TYR A 279 1.19 18.99 -19.95
C TYR A 279 1.13 19.17 -18.43
N ASP A 280 0.89 18.10 -17.69
CA ASP A 280 0.91 18.16 -16.25
C ASP A 280 2.34 18.49 -15.76
N PRO A 281 2.51 19.63 -15.07
CA PRO A 281 3.84 20.12 -14.70
C PRO A 281 4.60 19.17 -13.75
N ILE A 282 3.91 18.23 -13.10
CA ILE A 282 4.59 17.25 -12.25
C ILE A 282 5.40 16.22 -13.03
N ILE A 283 5.05 15.98 -14.30
CA ILE A 283 5.79 15.01 -15.13
C ILE A 283 7.25 15.46 -15.27
N ALA A 284 7.47 16.65 -15.81
CA ALA A 284 8.80 17.22 -15.95
C ALA A 284 9.50 17.31 -14.58
N TYR A 285 8.78 17.80 -13.56
CA TYR A 285 9.33 17.94 -12.22
C TYR A 285 9.83 16.62 -11.62
N ILE A 286 9.12 15.51 -11.85
CA ILE A 286 9.54 14.16 -11.40
C ILE A 286 10.74 13.69 -12.24
N VAL A 287 10.67 13.84 -13.57
CA VAL A 287 11.69 13.29 -14.48
C VAL A 287 13.03 14.04 -14.36
N GLU A 288 13.02 15.32 -13.98
CA GLU A 288 14.24 16.10 -13.74
C GLU A 288 15.00 15.72 -12.45
N GLN A 289 14.41 14.94 -11.53
CA GLN A 289 15.09 14.57 -10.29
C GLN A 289 16.37 13.74 -10.56
N ASP A 290 17.40 13.94 -9.73
CA ASP A 290 18.66 13.22 -9.85
C ASP A 290 18.64 11.93 -9.02
N LEU A 291 18.98 10.80 -9.65
CA LEU A 291 19.11 9.48 -9.02
C LEU A 291 20.55 8.96 -8.96
N ILE A 292 21.55 9.72 -9.42
CA ILE A 292 22.96 9.25 -9.55
C ILE A 292 23.49 8.69 -8.23
N LYS A 293 23.22 9.34 -7.12
CA LYS A 293 23.67 8.90 -5.78
C LYS A 293 23.02 7.62 -5.25
N PHE A 294 21.99 7.12 -5.92
CA PHE A 294 21.32 5.86 -5.56
C PHE A 294 21.70 4.71 -6.50
N GLN A 295 22.46 4.97 -7.55
CA GLN A 295 22.96 3.92 -8.44
C GLN A 295 24.16 3.20 -7.80
N LYS A 296 24.22 1.86 -8.01
CA LYS A 296 25.39 1.06 -7.61
C LYS A 296 26.62 1.39 -8.42
#